data_3872c25ec4d988475e48cc0add703ddb
#
_entry.id   3872c25ec4d988475e48cc0add703ddb
#
_cell.length_a   1.000
_cell.length_b   1.000
_cell.length_c   1.000
_cell.angle_alpha   90.00
_cell.angle_beta   90.00
_cell.angle_gamma   90.00
#
_symmetry.space_group_name_H-M   'P 1'
#
loop_
_entity.id
_entity.type
_entity.pdbx_description
1 polymer ?
#
loop_
_entity_poly.entity_id
_entity_poly.type
_entity_poly.pdbx_seq_one_letter_code
_entity_poly.pdbx_strand_id
1 'polypeptide(L)'
;LDWGNTINPLACALKTADKVNTVSPGYMEELMQNANGLEPLFHQEWAKCSGIINGIDYVVWNPETDSYILDNFSIKDFKAGKQLNKKKLCDDFDMDINLPLFIFIGRLVGEKSADLLAPAISSAFEENGTVFNILILGSGEPSVEHALYSLNNKWVGYYNTQISYNEKLSHQMYAGADFLLMPSRVEPCGLNQLYAMRYGTMPLVRKTGGLKDTVPDFGNEGGYGITFIQASVKDITQAMQRALKLYNNQKQLNTLRETMMKVNNSWEQSAKKYIDLYTSIQ
;
A
#
# COMPACT_ATOMS: atom_id res chain seq x y z
N LEU A 1 -12.21 -34.42 -6.72
CA LEU A 1 -12.30 -33.30 -7.69
C LEU A 1 -13.65 -32.61 -7.71
N ASP A 2 -14.73 -33.34 -7.28
CA ASP A 2 -16.06 -32.76 -7.25
C ASP A 2 -16.22 -31.82 -6.05
N TRP A 3 -16.59 -30.58 -6.33
CA TRP A 3 -16.92 -29.57 -5.35
C TRP A 3 -18.09 -28.73 -5.89
N GLY A 4 -19.25 -28.84 -5.23
CA GLY A 4 -20.45 -28.14 -5.66
C GLY A 4 -20.98 -28.61 -7.03
N ASN A 5 -20.90 -29.89 -7.33
CA ASN A 5 -21.28 -30.53 -8.61
C ASN A 5 -20.45 -30.05 -9.82
N THR A 6 -19.25 -29.54 -9.59
CA THR A 6 -18.29 -29.14 -10.62
C THR A 6 -16.90 -29.72 -10.36
N ILE A 7 -16.15 -29.94 -11.44
CA ILE A 7 -14.73 -30.28 -11.30
C ILE A 7 -13.96 -29.04 -10.85
N ASN A 8 -13.44 -29.06 -9.62
CA ASN A 8 -12.65 -27.97 -9.06
C ASN A 8 -11.24 -28.45 -8.66
N PRO A 9 -10.21 -28.24 -9.51
CA PRO A 9 -8.85 -28.65 -9.21
C PRO A 9 -8.27 -28.00 -7.95
N LEU A 10 -8.65 -26.73 -7.68
CA LEU A 10 -8.20 -26.02 -6.48
C LEU A 10 -8.76 -26.66 -5.22
N ALA A 11 -10.05 -27.05 -5.20
CA ALA A 11 -10.64 -27.77 -4.09
C ALA A 11 -9.93 -29.10 -3.83
N CYS A 12 -9.58 -29.84 -4.90
CA CYS A 12 -8.79 -31.05 -4.78
C CYS A 12 -7.42 -30.80 -4.15
N ALA A 13 -6.70 -29.80 -4.63
CA ALA A 13 -5.38 -29.43 -4.10
C ALA A 13 -5.46 -29.02 -2.62
N LEU A 14 -6.44 -28.19 -2.25
CA LEU A 14 -6.68 -27.80 -0.86
C LEU A 14 -6.96 -29.01 0.03
N LYS A 15 -7.74 -29.98 -0.45
CA LYS A 15 -8.10 -31.20 0.31
C LYS A 15 -6.92 -32.13 0.54
N THR A 16 -6.06 -32.29 -0.48
CA THR A 16 -5.01 -33.32 -0.50
C THR A 16 -3.62 -32.84 -0.07
N ALA A 17 -3.38 -31.53 -0.04
CA ALA A 17 -2.11 -30.96 0.42
C ALA A 17 -1.93 -31.15 1.92
N ASP A 18 -0.69 -31.38 2.39
CA ASP A 18 -0.34 -31.44 3.81
C ASP A 18 -0.41 -30.06 4.46
N LYS A 19 0.00 -29.03 3.74
CA LYS A 19 -0.09 -27.62 4.16
C LYS A 19 -0.63 -26.75 3.04
N VAL A 20 -1.36 -25.71 3.41
CA VAL A 20 -1.91 -24.69 2.51
C VAL A 20 -1.41 -23.34 2.96
N ASN A 21 -0.80 -22.59 2.06
CA ASN A 21 -0.26 -21.27 2.34
C ASN A 21 -0.79 -20.21 1.40
N THR A 22 -1.02 -19.02 1.95
CA THR A 22 -1.27 -17.79 1.18
C THR A 22 -0.31 -16.67 1.62
N VAL A 23 -0.39 -15.53 0.94
CA VAL A 23 0.60 -14.45 1.04
C VAL A 23 0.37 -13.49 2.21
N SER A 24 -0.57 -13.79 3.12
CA SER A 24 -0.68 -13.10 4.41
C SER A 24 -1.63 -13.85 5.37
N PRO A 25 -1.45 -13.72 6.68
CA PRO A 25 -2.39 -14.24 7.67
C PRO A 25 -3.79 -13.63 7.52
N GLY A 26 -3.87 -12.30 7.35
CA GLY A 26 -5.13 -11.59 7.19
C GLY A 26 -5.90 -12.02 5.95
N TYR A 27 -5.22 -12.29 4.84
CA TYR A 27 -5.88 -12.81 3.64
C TYR A 27 -6.35 -14.27 3.83
N MET A 28 -5.59 -15.10 4.56
CA MET A 28 -6.05 -16.45 4.91
C MET A 28 -7.35 -16.40 5.73
N GLU A 29 -7.47 -15.46 6.68
CA GLU A 29 -8.72 -15.25 7.42
C GLU A 29 -9.87 -14.79 6.53
N GLU A 30 -9.60 -13.93 5.54
CA GLU A 30 -10.61 -13.46 4.57
C GLU A 30 -11.12 -14.61 3.69
N LEU A 31 -10.27 -15.56 3.30
CA LEU A 31 -10.66 -16.74 2.50
C LEU A 31 -11.66 -17.66 3.24
N MET A 32 -11.71 -17.62 4.55
CA MET A 32 -12.76 -18.31 5.31
C MET A 32 -14.14 -17.66 5.18
N GLN A 33 -14.20 -16.39 4.74
CA GLN A 33 -15.43 -15.61 4.61
C GLN A 33 -15.80 -15.36 3.15
N ASN A 34 -14.82 -15.33 2.25
CA ASN A 34 -15.02 -15.05 0.83
C ASN A 34 -13.95 -15.75 -0.02
N ALA A 35 -14.25 -16.93 -0.52
CA ALA A 35 -13.38 -17.77 -1.34
C ALA A 35 -14.11 -18.36 -2.55
N ASN A 36 -15.12 -17.65 -3.07
CA ASN A 36 -15.90 -18.08 -4.25
C ASN A 36 -16.47 -19.51 -4.13
N GLY A 37 -17.04 -19.83 -2.96
CA GLY A 37 -17.67 -21.13 -2.68
C GLY A 37 -16.73 -22.18 -2.09
N LEU A 38 -15.46 -21.82 -1.80
CA LEU A 38 -14.51 -22.70 -1.11
C LEU A 38 -14.43 -22.44 0.41
N GLU A 39 -15.22 -21.50 0.95
CA GLU A 39 -15.24 -21.15 2.37
C GLU A 39 -15.42 -22.39 3.29
N PRO A 40 -16.39 -23.30 3.02
CA PRO A 40 -16.53 -24.50 3.85
C PRO A 40 -15.30 -25.41 3.85
N LEU A 41 -14.58 -25.45 2.71
CA LEU A 41 -13.36 -26.24 2.61
C LEU A 41 -12.21 -25.61 3.42
N PHE A 42 -12.04 -24.30 3.35
CA PHE A 42 -11.06 -23.60 4.20
C PHE A 42 -11.36 -23.79 5.69
N HIS A 43 -12.64 -23.76 6.09
CA HIS A 43 -13.03 -24.08 7.47
C HIS A 43 -12.67 -25.51 7.88
N GLN A 44 -12.93 -26.50 7.02
CA GLN A 44 -12.61 -27.90 7.29
C GLN A 44 -11.10 -28.15 7.41
N GLU A 45 -10.31 -27.49 6.56
CA GLU A 45 -8.87 -27.71 6.42
C GLU A 45 -8.04 -26.64 7.16
N TRP A 46 -8.67 -25.82 8.02
CA TRP A 46 -8.05 -24.68 8.70
C TRP A 46 -6.72 -25.01 9.40
N ALA A 47 -6.66 -26.18 10.06
CA ALA A 47 -5.47 -26.60 10.82
C ALA A 47 -4.18 -26.71 10.00
N LYS A 48 -4.28 -26.83 8.68
CA LYS A 48 -3.13 -26.87 7.78
C LYS A 48 -2.93 -25.57 6.99
N CYS A 49 -3.81 -24.58 7.20
CA CYS A 49 -3.76 -23.29 6.50
C CYS A 49 -2.88 -22.29 7.26
N SER A 50 -2.11 -21.51 6.52
CA SER A 50 -1.26 -20.45 7.06
C SER A 50 -1.11 -19.28 6.08
N GLY A 51 -0.63 -18.15 6.57
CA GLY A 51 -0.28 -17.00 5.74
C GLY A 51 1.15 -16.53 6.01
N ILE A 52 1.92 -16.32 4.96
CA ILE A 52 3.29 -15.80 5.05
C ILE A 52 3.40 -14.55 4.18
N ILE A 53 3.67 -13.40 4.81
CA ILE A 53 3.87 -12.12 4.11
C ILE A 53 5.06 -12.23 3.16
N ASN A 54 4.90 -11.76 1.93
CA ASN A 54 6.01 -11.65 0.98
C ASN A 54 7.03 -10.62 1.48
N GLY A 55 8.31 -10.89 1.21
CA GLY A 55 9.36 -9.90 1.38
C GLY A 55 9.47 -8.96 0.19
N ILE A 56 10.31 -7.94 0.33
CA ILE A 56 10.77 -7.09 -0.76
C ILE A 56 12.28 -7.27 -0.96
N ASP A 57 12.75 -7.01 -2.19
CA ASP A 57 14.18 -7.02 -2.52
C ASP A 57 14.86 -5.77 -1.98
N TYR A 58 15.69 -5.92 -0.96
CA TYR A 58 16.45 -4.83 -0.33
C TYR A 58 17.68 -4.36 -1.14
N VAL A 59 17.99 -5.01 -2.25
CA VAL A 59 19.01 -4.50 -3.19
C VAL A 59 18.35 -3.48 -4.13
N VAL A 60 17.18 -3.82 -4.67
CA VAL A 60 16.43 -2.97 -5.60
C VAL A 60 15.73 -1.82 -4.85
N TRP A 61 15.02 -2.14 -3.75
CA TRP A 61 14.25 -1.15 -2.97
C TRP A 61 15.05 -0.66 -1.76
N ASN A 62 16.12 0.09 -2.03
CA ASN A 62 17.01 0.61 -1.00
C ASN A 62 17.32 2.09 -1.21
N PRO A 63 16.76 3.00 -0.39
CA PRO A 63 16.99 4.43 -0.56
C PRO A 63 18.46 4.86 -0.42
N GLU A 64 19.32 4.00 0.15
CA GLU A 64 20.77 4.29 0.28
C GLU A 64 21.54 4.10 -1.04
N THR A 65 21.00 3.27 -1.97
CA THR A 65 21.72 2.86 -3.19
C THR A 65 20.86 2.95 -4.45
N ASP A 66 19.62 3.40 -4.34
CA ASP A 66 18.66 3.49 -5.44
C ASP A 66 19.12 4.51 -6.50
N SER A 67 19.39 4.03 -7.71
CA SER A 67 19.84 4.87 -8.83
C SER A 67 18.73 5.68 -9.50
N TYR A 68 17.46 5.44 -9.17
CA TYR A 68 16.31 6.13 -9.74
C TYR A 68 15.92 7.40 -8.99
N ILE A 69 16.37 7.57 -7.74
CA ILE A 69 16.08 8.75 -6.93
C ILE A 69 17.16 9.83 -7.09
N LEU A 70 16.82 11.07 -6.79
CA LEU A 70 17.74 12.20 -6.94
C LEU A 70 18.84 12.18 -5.88
N ASP A 71 18.45 11.95 -4.63
CA ASP A 71 19.34 11.98 -3.46
C ASP A 71 19.11 10.71 -2.64
N ASN A 72 20.20 9.94 -2.48
CA ASN A 72 20.17 8.72 -1.68
C ASN A 72 20.21 9.08 -0.19
N PHE A 73 19.48 8.31 0.62
CA PHE A 73 19.40 8.58 2.06
C PHE A 73 19.26 7.29 2.88
N SER A 74 19.75 7.37 4.09
CA SER A 74 19.59 6.35 5.13
C SER A 74 18.56 6.78 6.18
N ILE A 75 18.31 5.92 7.15
CA ILE A 75 17.48 6.27 8.30
C ILE A 75 18.07 7.42 9.15
N LYS A 76 19.36 7.71 9.03
CA LYS A 76 20.03 8.76 9.81
C LYS A 76 19.80 10.15 9.24
N ASP A 77 19.62 10.25 7.92
CA ASP A 77 19.55 11.51 7.16
C ASP A 77 18.30 11.60 6.26
N PHE A 78 17.34 10.69 6.42
CA PHE A 78 16.12 10.62 5.58
C PHE A 78 15.38 11.96 5.45
N LYS A 79 15.46 12.83 6.46
CA LYS A 79 14.74 14.12 6.43
C LYS A 79 15.25 15.00 5.28
N ALA A 80 16.58 15.12 5.14
CA ALA A 80 17.19 15.88 4.07
C ALA A 80 16.98 15.20 2.71
N GLY A 81 17.25 13.88 2.62
CA GLY A 81 17.09 13.13 1.38
C GLY A 81 15.65 13.15 0.86
N LYS A 82 14.65 12.92 1.72
CA LYS A 82 13.23 13.03 1.34
C LYS A 82 12.85 14.42 0.86
N GLN A 83 13.39 15.46 1.50
CA GLN A 83 13.13 16.86 1.11
C GLN A 83 13.65 17.16 -0.30
N LEU A 84 14.86 16.69 -0.64
CA LEU A 84 15.45 16.88 -1.97
C LEU A 84 14.67 16.10 -3.04
N ASN A 85 14.30 14.84 -2.75
CA ASN A 85 13.47 14.02 -3.65
C ASN A 85 12.06 14.61 -3.82
N LYS A 86 11.45 15.12 -2.75
CA LYS A 86 10.16 15.81 -2.81
C LYS A 86 10.23 17.06 -3.66
N LYS A 87 11.30 17.87 -3.48
CA LYS A 87 11.51 19.06 -4.30
C LYS A 87 11.55 18.72 -5.78
N LYS A 88 12.33 17.69 -6.15
CA LYS A 88 12.41 17.23 -7.55
C LYS A 88 11.06 16.84 -8.11
N LEU A 89 10.26 16.06 -7.37
CA LEU A 89 8.91 15.67 -7.80
C LEU A 89 8.00 16.89 -7.94
N CYS A 90 8.00 17.80 -6.97
CA CYS A 90 7.16 18.98 -7.03
C CYS A 90 7.55 19.89 -8.21
N ASP A 91 8.85 20.05 -8.48
CA ASP A 91 9.35 20.80 -9.63
C ASP A 91 8.93 20.13 -10.98
N ASP A 92 8.98 18.79 -11.07
CA ASP A 92 8.63 18.05 -12.29
C ASP A 92 7.12 18.07 -12.61
N PHE A 93 6.27 18.24 -11.59
CA PHE A 93 4.82 18.20 -11.72
C PHE A 93 4.11 19.52 -11.35
N ASP A 94 4.88 20.63 -11.27
CA ASP A 94 4.38 21.99 -10.96
C ASP A 94 3.55 22.03 -9.66
N MET A 95 4.05 21.41 -8.57
CA MET A 95 3.38 21.32 -7.27
C MET A 95 4.10 22.15 -6.20
N ASP A 96 3.36 22.59 -5.16
CA ASP A 96 3.96 23.31 -4.03
C ASP A 96 4.72 22.36 -3.08
N ILE A 97 6.03 22.54 -2.98
CA ILE A 97 6.90 21.74 -2.11
C ILE A 97 6.54 21.83 -0.61
N ASN A 98 5.93 22.94 -0.17
CA ASN A 98 5.62 23.18 1.24
C ASN A 98 4.41 22.39 1.74
N LEU A 99 3.62 21.87 0.81
CA LEU A 99 2.42 21.09 1.11
C LEU A 99 2.75 19.58 1.26
N PRO A 100 2.00 18.83 2.07
CA PRO A 100 2.13 17.37 2.12
C PRO A 100 1.80 16.75 0.75
N LEU A 101 2.62 15.79 0.33
CA LEU A 101 2.45 15.06 -0.93
C LEU A 101 1.90 13.66 -0.67
N PHE A 102 0.67 13.42 -1.15
CA PHE A 102 0.05 12.10 -1.21
C PHE A 102 0.35 11.45 -2.57
N ILE A 103 0.54 10.15 -2.57
CA ILE A 103 0.69 9.37 -3.79
C ILE A 103 -0.26 8.17 -3.82
N PHE A 104 -0.62 7.76 -5.03
CA PHE A 104 -1.18 6.43 -5.31
C PHE A 104 -0.36 5.81 -6.44
N ILE A 105 0.01 4.53 -6.30
CA ILE A 105 0.72 3.77 -7.31
C ILE A 105 0.03 2.42 -7.45
N GLY A 106 -0.43 2.06 -8.67
CA GLY A 106 -1.03 0.76 -8.87
C GLY A 106 -1.98 0.66 -10.06
N ARG A 107 -2.55 -0.53 -10.26
CA ARG A 107 -3.58 -0.76 -11.26
C ARG A 107 -4.84 0.05 -10.94
N LEU A 108 -5.38 0.74 -11.93
CA LEU A 108 -6.60 1.54 -11.79
C LEU A 108 -7.84 0.66 -12.02
N VAL A 109 -8.12 -0.24 -11.07
CA VAL A 109 -9.19 -1.25 -11.13
C VAL A 109 -9.99 -1.31 -9.83
N GLY A 110 -11.19 -1.90 -9.91
CA GLY A 110 -12.12 -2.00 -8.80
C GLY A 110 -11.55 -2.66 -7.54
N GLU A 111 -10.70 -3.70 -7.66
CA GLU A 111 -10.01 -4.35 -6.53
C GLU A 111 -9.16 -3.37 -5.71
N LYS A 112 -8.54 -2.38 -6.36
CA LYS A 112 -7.74 -1.32 -5.74
C LYS A 112 -8.57 -0.13 -5.26
N SER A 113 -9.89 -0.18 -5.40
CA SER A 113 -10.81 0.94 -5.16
C SER A 113 -10.44 2.20 -5.95
N ALA A 114 -9.86 2.03 -7.13
CA ALA A 114 -9.42 3.16 -7.95
C ALA A 114 -10.60 4.03 -8.43
N ASP A 115 -11.78 3.45 -8.55
CA ASP A 115 -13.06 4.13 -8.80
C ASP A 115 -13.45 5.12 -7.69
N LEU A 116 -12.96 4.93 -6.47
CA LEU A 116 -13.20 5.83 -5.33
C LEU A 116 -12.18 6.96 -5.23
N LEU A 117 -11.05 6.89 -5.94
CA LEU A 117 -9.99 7.90 -5.81
C LEU A 117 -10.44 9.28 -6.29
N ALA A 118 -11.00 9.39 -7.50
CA ALA A 118 -11.42 10.68 -8.03
C ALA A 118 -12.47 11.38 -7.15
N PRO A 119 -13.56 10.72 -6.71
CA PRO A 119 -14.51 11.37 -5.79
C PRO A 119 -13.90 11.64 -4.39
N ALA A 120 -13.02 10.78 -3.85
CA ALA A 120 -12.39 11.02 -2.55
C ALA A 120 -11.41 12.20 -2.60
N ILE A 121 -10.62 12.32 -3.66
CA ILE A 121 -9.71 13.44 -3.89
C ILE A 121 -10.49 14.74 -4.02
N SER A 122 -11.58 14.75 -4.82
CA SER A 122 -12.44 15.92 -4.97
C SER A 122 -13.06 16.34 -3.63
N SER A 123 -13.63 15.40 -2.86
CA SER A 123 -14.16 15.65 -1.52
C SER A 123 -13.07 16.21 -0.57
N ALA A 124 -11.87 15.63 -0.61
CA ALA A 124 -10.77 16.09 0.24
C ALA A 124 -10.35 17.54 -0.07
N PHE A 125 -10.28 17.93 -1.34
CA PHE A 125 -9.99 19.32 -1.74
C PHE A 125 -11.15 20.27 -1.41
N GLU A 126 -12.40 19.85 -1.61
CA GLU A 126 -13.58 20.65 -1.31
C GLU A 126 -13.73 20.91 0.20
N GLU A 127 -13.40 19.93 1.04
CA GLU A 127 -13.49 20.04 2.50
C GLU A 127 -12.33 20.80 3.15
N ASN A 128 -11.10 20.66 2.61
CA ASN A 128 -9.88 21.18 3.25
C ASN A 128 -9.22 22.32 2.48
N GLY A 129 -9.64 22.60 1.25
CA GLY A 129 -8.94 23.51 0.34
C GLY A 129 -7.66 22.89 -0.25
N THR A 130 -6.89 23.68 -0.97
CA THR A 130 -5.64 23.28 -1.64
C THR A 130 -4.45 23.29 -0.67
N VAL A 131 -4.53 22.49 0.41
CA VAL A 131 -3.51 22.40 1.46
C VAL A 131 -2.65 21.14 1.38
N PHE A 132 -2.72 20.40 0.27
CA PHE A 132 -1.94 19.20 -0.01
C PHE A 132 -1.78 18.99 -1.52
N ASN A 133 -0.81 18.17 -1.89
CA ASN A 133 -0.59 17.71 -3.27
C ASN A 133 -0.97 16.24 -3.42
N ILE A 134 -1.38 15.85 -4.62
CA ILE A 134 -1.58 14.43 -4.97
C ILE A 134 -0.94 14.11 -6.32
N LEU A 135 -0.18 13.00 -6.37
CA LEU A 135 0.35 12.43 -7.59
C LEU A 135 -0.11 10.97 -7.75
N ILE A 136 -0.75 10.67 -8.86
CA ILE A 136 -1.26 9.33 -9.19
C ILE A 136 -0.40 8.73 -10.29
N LEU A 137 0.00 7.46 -10.13
CA LEU A 137 0.68 6.67 -11.16
C LEU A 137 -0.03 5.32 -11.33
N GLY A 138 -0.51 5.04 -12.53
CA GLY A 138 -1.14 3.75 -12.81
C GLY A 138 -1.86 3.72 -14.15
N SER A 139 -2.36 2.53 -14.49
CA SER A 139 -3.24 2.32 -15.64
C SER A 139 -4.25 1.21 -15.33
N GLY A 140 -5.36 1.17 -16.05
CA GLY A 140 -6.38 0.16 -15.82
C GLY A 140 -7.68 0.40 -16.58
N GLU A 141 -8.79 0.56 -15.87
CA GLU A 141 -10.12 0.74 -16.47
C GLU A 141 -10.24 2.15 -17.10
N PRO A 142 -10.63 2.25 -18.39
CA PRO A 142 -10.68 3.53 -19.10
C PRO A 142 -11.56 4.59 -18.42
N SER A 143 -12.66 4.19 -17.80
CA SER A 143 -13.54 5.10 -17.06
C SER A 143 -12.86 5.71 -15.83
N VAL A 144 -12.06 4.91 -15.12
CA VAL A 144 -11.29 5.35 -13.93
C VAL A 144 -10.14 6.26 -14.37
N GLU A 145 -9.42 5.87 -15.43
CA GLU A 145 -8.36 6.70 -16.01
C GLU A 145 -8.87 8.07 -16.42
N HIS A 146 -10.01 8.11 -17.15
CA HIS A 146 -10.62 9.36 -17.57
C HIS A 146 -11.07 10.23 -16.39
N ALA A 147 -11.69 9.64 -15.37
CA ALA A 147 -12.14 10.36 -14.17
C ALA A 147 -10.95 10.98 -13.42
N LEU A 148 -9.85 10.25 -13.24
CA LEU A 148 -8.64 10.74 -12.60
C LEU A 148 -7.93 11.80 -13.46
N TYR A 149 -7.79 11.56 -14.78
CA TYR A 149 -7.15 12.52 -15.69
C TYR A 149 -7.88 13.85 -15.73
N SER A 150 -9.21 13.86 -15.66
CA SER A 150 -10.01 15.08 -15.67
C SER A 150 -9.72 16.03 -14.49
N LEU A 151 -9.24 15.50 -13.37
CA LEU A 151 -8.88 16.30 -12.19
C LEU A 151 -7.65 17.16 -12.41
N ASN A 152 -6.78 16.86 -13.39
CA ASN A 152 -5.61 17.69 -13.73
C ASN A 152 -6.01 19.13 -14.07
N ASN A 153 -7.15 19.32 -14.76
CA ASN A 153 -7.65 20.65 -15.11
C ASN A 153 -8.39 21.34 -13.95
N LYS A 154 -8.91 20.56 -12.99
CA LYS A 154 -9.67 21.10 -11.84
C LYS A 154 -8.75 21.62 -10.74
N TRP A 155 -7.63 20.92 -10.49
CA TRP A 155 -6.73 21.15 -9.37
C TRP A 155 -5.28 21.43 -9.82
N VAL A 156 -5.12 22.34 -10.77
CA VAL A 156 -3.82 22.75 -11.34
C VAL A 156 -2.88 23.21 -10.23
N GLY A 157 -1.64 22.70 -10.22
CA GLY A 157 -0.63 23.02 -9.21
C GLY A 157 -0.71 22.17 -7.91
N TYR A 158 -1.75 21.33 -7.77
CA TYR A 158 -1.96 20.50 -6.56
C TYR A 158 -2.21 19.03 -6.87
N TYR A 159 -2.55 18.72 -8.11
CA TYR A 159 -2.89 17.37 -8.54
C TYR A 159 -2.28 17.03 -9.89
N ASN A 160 -1.73 15.82 -10.02
CA ASN A 160 -1.29 15.28 -11.30
C ASN A 160 -1.56 13.77 -11.39
N THR A 161 -1.91 13.31 -12.60
CA THR A 161 -2.13 11.89 -12.88
C THR A 161 -1.30 11.46 -14.08
N GLN A 162 -0.49 10.42 -13.89
CA GLN A 162 0.31 9.76 -14.91
C GLN A 162 -0.33 8.41 -15.25
N ILE A 163 -1.00 8.32 -16.40
CA ILE A 163 -1.63 7.09 -16.88
C ILE A 163 -0.58 6.24 -17.61
N SER A 164 0.21 5.50 -16.85
CA SER A 164 1.28 4.65 -17.38
C SER A 164 1.80 3.66 -16.34
N TYR A 165 2.58 2.68 -16.80
CA TYR A 165 3.54 1.96 -15.97
C TYR A 165 4.89 2.67 -16.06
N ASN A 166 5.43 3.09 -14.94
CA ASN A 166 6.75 3.74 -14.88
C ASN A 166 7.46 3.41 -13.57
N GLU A 167 8.36 2.43 -13.62
CA GLU A 167 9.10 1.95 -12.45
C GLU A 167 9.98 3.03 -11.84
N LYS A 168 10.75 3.75 -12.67
CA LYS A 168 11.61 4.85 -12.20
C LYS A 168 10.80 5.91 -11.46
N LEU A 169 9.66 6.32 -12.01
CA LEU A 169 8.79 7.31 -11.35
C LEU A 169 8.25 6.75 -10.02
N SER A 170 7.92 5.46 -9.93
CA SER A 170 7.45 4.87 -8.68
C SER A 170 8.49 4.97 -7.55
N HIS A 171 9.78 4.72 -7.83
CA HIS A 171 10.86 4.90 -6.87
C HIS A 171 10.98 6.36 -6.42
N GLN A 172 10.93 7.31 -7.36
CA GLN A 172 10.94 8.74 -7.08
C GLN A 172 9.75 9.15 -6.20
N MET A 173 8.56 8.62 -6.50
CA MET A 173 7.35 8.87 -5.71
C MET A 173 7.50 8.34 -4.28
N TYR A 174 7.97 7.10 -4.08
CA TYR A 174 8.23 6.59 -2.73
C TYR A 174 9.28 7.42 -1.99
N ALA A 175 10.34 7.88 -2.65
CA ALA A 175 11.38 8.66 -2.02
C ALA A 175 10.91 10.08 -1.62
N GLY A 176 10.11 10.74 -2.47
CA GLY A 176 9.70 12.13 -2.26
C GLY A 176 8.38 12.33 -1.52
N ALA A 177 7.46 11.36 -1.55
CA ALA A 177 6.14 11.54 -0.96
C ALA A 177 6.14 11.52 0.57
N ASP A 178 5.08 12.09 1.16
CA ASP A 178 4.80 12.02 2.59
C ASP A 178 3.91 10.83 2.92
N PHE A 179 2.91 10.56 2.07
CA PHE A 179 1.86 9.58 2.31
C PHE A 179 1.53 8.76 1.06
N LEU A 180 1.28 7.45 1.24
CA LEU A 180 0.82 6.53 0.20
C LEU A 180 -0.63 6.12 0.47
N LEU A 181 -1.54 6.31 -0.50
CA LEU A 181 -2.93 5.86 -0.43
C LEU A 181 -3.07 4.43 -0.95
N MET A 182 -3.66 3.52 -0.16
CA MET A 182 -3.99 2.15 -0.56
C MET A 182 -5.40 1.77 -0.07
N PRO A 183 -6.46 2.23 -0.74
CA PRO A 183 -7.84 2.00 -0.33
C PRO A 183 -8.41 0.63 -0.77
N SER A 184 -7.57 -0.32 -1.08
CA SER A 184 -7.90 -1.60 -1.74
C SER A 184 -9.10 -2.32 -1.11
N ARG A 185 -10.03 -2.81 -1.95
CA ARG A 185 -11.09 -3.73 -1.54
C ARG A 185 -10.54 -5.11 -1.24
N VAL A 186 -9.56 -5.54 -2.02
CA VAL A 186 -8.85 -6.80 -1.83
C VAL A 186 -7.35 -6.55 -1.99
N GLU A 187 -6.56 -6.97 -1.01
CA GLU A 187 -5.11 -6.87 -1.05
C GLU A 187 -4.48 -8.08 -0.36
N PRO A 188 -4.26 -9.19 -1.07
CA PRO A 188 -3.77 -10.44 -0.46
C PRO A 188 -2.47 -10.26 0.35
N CYS A 189 -1.51 -9.53 -0.17
CA CYS A 189 -0.28 -9.17 0.52
C CYS A 189 -0.07 -7.65 0.54
N GLY A 190 -0.04 -7.05 -0.65
CA GLY A 190 0.48 -5.72 -0.87
C GLY A 190 2.01 -5.68 -0.78
N LEU A 191 2.62 -4.95 -1.70
CA LEU A 191 4.06 -4.68 -1.67
C LEU A 191 4.33 -3.18 -1.58
N ASN A 192 3.44 -2.36 -2.13
CA ASN A 192 3.61 -0.91 -2.18
C ASN A 192 3.76 -0.28 -0.80
N GLN A 193 3.03 -0.77 0.22
CA GLN A 193 3.20 -0.29 1.60
C GLN A 193 4.58 -0.66 2.15
N LEU A 194 5.14 -1.82 1.76
CA LEU A 194 6.47 -2.24 2.20
C LEU A 194 7.55 -1.36 1.57
N TYR A 195 7.42 -1.05 0.26
CA TYR A 195 8.27 -0.10 -0.42
C TYR A 195 8.17 1.29 0.22
N ALA A 196 6.96 1.81 0.39
CA ALA A 196 6.73 3.12 1.00
C ALA A 196 7.36 3.22 2.39
N MET A 197 7.17 2.21 3.25
CA MET A 197 7.77 2.18 4.59
C MET A 197 9.31 2.20 4.52
N ARG A 198 9.91 1.45 3.59
CA ARG A 198 11.36 1.43 3.40
C ARG A 198 11.93 2.81 3.04
N TYR A 199 11.16 3.61 2.28
CA TYR A 199 11.51 4.97 1.88
C TYR A 199 10.99 6.06 2.85
N GLY A 200 10.42 5.70 3.98
CA GLY A 200 9.88 6.65 4.96
C GLY A 200 8.61 7.38 4.50
N THR A 201 7.89 6.84 3.54
CA THR A 201 6.57 7.32 3.10
C THR A 201 5.49 6.57 3.84
N MET A 202 4.65 7.30 4.58
CA MET A 202 3.68 6.69 5.49
C MET A 202 2.49 6.11 4.72
N PRO A 203 2.16 4.81 4.87
CA PRO A 203 1.00 4.23 4.23
C PRO A 203 -0.32 4.60 4.93
N LEU A 204 -1.33 4.99 4.12
CA LEU A 204 -2.74 5.13 4.49
C LEU A 204 -3.48 3.98 3.82
N VAL A 205 -3.92 2.99 4.59
CA VAL A 205 -4.42 1.74 4.04
C VAL A 205 -5.78 1.36 4.59
N ARG A 206 -6.60 0.71 3.76
CA ARG A 206 -7.76 -0.01 4.29
C ARG A 206 -7.29 -1.28 5.03
N LYS A 207 -7.91 -1.58 6.17
CA LYS A 207 -7.65 -2.81 6.93
C LYS A 207 -8.17 -4.04 6.20
N THR A 208 -7.37 -4.59 5.28
CA THR A 208 -7.71 -5.81 4.52
C THR A 208 -6.45 -6.61 4.22
N GLY A 209 -6.55 -7.94 4.18
CA GLY A 209 -5.47 -8.86 3.83
C GLY A 209 -4.13 -8.49 4.45
N GLY A 210 -3.07 -8.49 3.64
CA GLY A 210 -1.73 -8.16 4.11
C GLY A 210 -1.52 -6.71 4.56
N LEU A 211 -2.37 -5.78 4.16
CA LEU A 211 -2.30 -4.40 4.67
C LEU A 211 -2.62 -4.34 6.17
N LYS A 212 -3.61 -5.13 6.62
CA LYS A 212 -3.95 -5.27 8.04
C LYS A 212 -2.78 -5.81 8.85
N ASP A 213 -2.00 -6.74 8.26
CA ASP A 213 -0.90 -7.43 8.93
C ASP A 213 0.39 -6.60 8.97
N THR A 214 0.58 -5.69 8.01
CA THR A 214 1.85 -4.96 7.83
C THR A 214 1.79 -3.49 8.23
N VAL A 215 0.59 -2.91 8.41
CA VAL A 215 0.43 -1.48 8.69
C VAL A 215 -0.43 -1.29 9.95
N PRO A 216 0.16 -1.36 11.16
CA PRO A 216 -0.55 -1.03 12.39
C PRO A 216 -0.82 0.48 12.47
N ASP A 217 -2.02 0.86 12.94
CA ASP A 217 -2.43 2.26 13.06
C ASP A 217 -1.62 3.00 14.13
N PHE A 218 -1.13 4.21 13.80
CA PHE A 218 -0.31 5.03 14.71
C PHE A 218 -1.05 5.47 15.99
N GLY A 219 -2.37 5.34 16.04
CA GLY A 219 -3.17 5.54 17.24
C GLY A 219 -3.10 4.38 18.22
N ASN A 220 -2.51 3.25 17.85
CA ASN A 220 -2.29 2.09 18.71
C ASN A 220 -0.83 2.04 19.18
N GLU A 221 -0.57 1.33 20.27
CA GLU A 221 0.80 1.10 20.75
C GLU A 221 1.64 0.40 19.67
N GLY A 222 2.81 0.95 19.39
CA GLY A 222 3.73 0.43 18.36
C GLY A 222 3.29 0.69 16.91
N GLY A 223 2.17 1.37 16.68
CA GLY A 223 1.68 1.67 15.33
C GLY A 223 2.45 2.80 14.66
N TYR A 224 2.49 2.76 13.33
CA TYR A 224 3.27 3.70 12.51
C TYR A 224 2.63 4.07 11.16
N GLY A 225 1.43 3.57 10.84
CA GLY A 225 0.68 3.92 9.63
C GLY A 225 -0.68 4.52 9.95
N ILE A 226 -1.46 4.80 8.93
CA ILE A 226 -2.86 5.24 9.09
C ILE A 226 -3.78 4.18 8.50
N THR A 227 -4.76 3.72 9.28
CA THR A 227 -5.69 2.70 8.81
C THR A 227 -7.14 3.18 8.86
N PHE A 228 -7.96 2.63 7.97
CA PHE A 228 -9.41 2.84 7.94
C PHE A 228 -10.13 1.54 7.56
N ILE A 229 -11.46 1.50 7.72
CA ILE A 229 -12.24 0.24 7.66
C ILE A 229 -12.95 0.07 6.32
N GLN A 230 -13.71 1.07 5.88
CA GLN A 230 -14.58 0.92 4.72
C GLN A 230 -13.90 1.42 3.43
N ALA A 231 -14.02 0.66 2.35
CA ALA A 231 -13.69 1.15 1.01
C ALA A 231 -14.77 2.17 0.57
N SER A 232 -14.70 3.38 1.11
CA SER A 232 -15.65 4.46 0.86
C SER A 232 -14.94 5.81 0.72
N VAL A 233 -15.56 6.72 -0.04
CA VAL A 233 -15.09 8.10 -0.19
C VAL A 233 -14.87 8.73 1.19
N LYS A 234 -15.84 8.59 2.09
CA LYS A 234 -15.80 9.16 3.44
C LYS A 234 -14.60 8.67 4.24
N ASP A 235 -14.35 7.36 4.29
CA ASP A 235 -13.24 6.81 5.08
C ASP A 235 -11.88 7.23 4.50
N ILE A 236 -11.74 7.25 3.17
CA ILE A 236 -10.53 7.72 2.50
C ILE A 236 -10.27 9.20 2.84
N THR A 237 -11.29 10.06 2.71
CA THR A 237 -11.18 11.50 3.03
C THR A 237 -10.82 11.71 4.51
N GLN A 238 -11.45 10.97 5.43
CA GLN A 238 -11.13 11.05 6.86
C GLN A 238 -9.69 10.57 7.17
N ALA A 239 -9.20 9.52 6.49
CA ALA A 239 -7.82 9.09 6.63
C ALA A 239 -6.84 10.16 6.13
N MET A 240 -7.14 10.82 5.01
CA MET A 240 -6.36 11.95 4.52
C MET A 240 -6.37 13.11 5.51
N GLN A 241 -7.51 13.46 6.13
CA GLN A 241 -7.57 14.49 7.18
C GLN A 241 -6.70 14.14 8.40
N ARG A 242 -6.67 12.86 8.81
CA ARG A 242 -5.77 12.39 9.88
C ARG A 242 -4.31 12.58 9.49
N ALA A 243 -3.95 12.30 8.23
CA ALA A 243 -2.61 12.52 7.70
C ALA A 243 -2.23 14.01 7.68
N LEU A 244 -3.13 14.89 7.27
CA LEU A 244 -2.91 16.35 7.30
C LEU A 244 -2.66 16.85 8.72
N LYS A 245 -3.45 16.40 9.71
CA LYS A 245 -3.22 16.73 11.13
C LYS A 245 -1.85 16.23 11.60
N LEU A 246 -1.47 15.01 11.22
CA LEU A 246 -0.16 14.45 11.58
C LEU A 246 0.99 15.19 10.89
N TYR A 247 0.82 15.63 9.64
CA TYR A 247 1.84 16.40 8.91
C TYR A 247 2.18 17.71 9.62
N ASN A 248 1.21 18.36 10.25
CA ASN A 248 1.44 19.56 11.08
C ASN A 248 2.24 19.28 12.37
N ASN A 249 2.39 18.01 12.75
CA ASN A 249 3.26 17.57 13.86
C ASN A 249 4.49 16.84 13.33
N GLN A 250 5.42 17.59 12.74
CA GLN A 250 6.63 17.04 12.11
C GLN A 250 7.50 16.20 13.06
N LYS A 251 7.50 16.51 14.37
CA LYS A 251 8.25 15.71 15.35
C LYS A 251 7.66 14.31 15.44
N GLN A 252 6.35 14.18 15.59
CA GLN A 252 5.66 12.89 15.66
C GLN A 252 5.80 12.12 14.33
N LEU A 253 5.53 12.79 13.20
CA LEU A 253 5.65 12.17 11.87
C LEU A 253 7.04 11.59 11.63
N ASN A 254 8.10 12.32 11.98
CA ASN A 254 9.46 11.84 11.80
C ASN A 254 9.80 10.66 12.73
N THR A 255 9.30 10.65 13.97
CA THR A 255 9.45 9.48 14.86
C THR A 255 8.77 8.24 14.28
N LEU A 256 7.56 8.39 13.72
CA LEU A 256 6.85 7.28 13.07
C LEU A 256 7.58 6.80 11.80
N ARG A 257 8.14 7.72 11.01
CA ARG A 257 8.98 7.38 9.85
C ARG A 257 10.21 6.56 10.26
N GLU A 258 10.91 6.97 11.30
CA GLU A 258 12.05 6.18 11.84
C GLU A 258 11.62 4.79 12.30
N THR A 259 10.45 4.66 12.91
CA THR A 259 9.91 3.36 13.36
C THR A 259 9.62 2.46 12.17
N MET A 260 8.87 2.95 11.17
CA MET A 260 8.52 2.12 10.01
C MET A 260 9.72 1.77 9.11
N MET A 261 10.71 2.65 8.98
CA MET A 261 11.93 2.37 8.22
C MET A 261 12.82 1.29 8.87
N LYS A 262 12.67 1.04 10.18
CA LYS A 262 13.37 -0.03 10.91
C LYS A 262 12.72 -1.39 10.75
N VAL A 263 11.47 -1.45 10.29
CA VAL A 263 10.76 -2.73 10.10
C VAL A 263 11.46 -3.53 9.00
N ASN A 264 11.85 -4.76 9.33
CA ASN A 264 12.50 -5.64 8.36
C ASN A 264 11.47 -6.45 7.58
N ASN A 265 11.20 -6.02 6.35
CA ASN A 265 10.30 -6.66 5.39
C ASN A 265 11.08 -7.36 4.25
N SER A 266 12.31 -7.80 4.48
CA SER A 266 13.12 -8.47 3.46
C SER A 266 12.64 -9.90 3.18
N TRP A 267 13.00 -10.42 2.01
CA TRP A 267 12.77 -11.82 1.66
C TRP A 267 13.42 -12.81 2.62
N GLU A 268 14.53 -12.46 3.28
CA GLU A 268 15.17 -13.32 4.27
C GLU A 268 14.23 -13.62 5.46
N GLN A 269 13.40 -12.67 5.87
CA GLN A 269 12.43 -12.89 6.94
C GLN A 269 11.29 -13.81 6.49
N SER A 270 10.81 -13.64 5.27
CA SER A 270 9.77 -14.49 4.70
C SER A 270 10.31 -15.92 4.45
N ALA A 271 11.53 -16.04 3.91
CA ALA A 271 12.17 -17.33 3.65
C ALA A 271 12.30 -18.20 4.91
N LYS A 272 12.65 -17.61 6.06
CA LYS A 272 12.70 -18.33 7.34
C LYS A 272 11.34 -18.98 7.66
N LYS A 273 10.25 -18.23 7.50
CA LYS A 273 8.89 -18.76 7.73
C LYS A 273 8.51 -19.88 6.76
N TYR A 274 8.96 -19.80 5.50
CA TYR A 274 8.78 -20.89 4.51
C TYR A 274 9.60 -22.12 4.89
N ILE A 275 10.84 -21.96 5.37
CA ILE A 275 11.66 -23.07 5.88
C ILE A 275 10.96 -23.75 7.05
N ASP A 276 10.45 -22.98 8.02
CA ASP A 276 9.71 -23.52 9.15
C ASP A 276 8.46 -24.28 8.71
N LEU A 277 7.71 -23.74 7.72
CA LEU A 277 6.55 -24.40 7.13
C LEU A 277 6.93 -25.75 6.50
N TYR A 278 7.99 -25.79 5.66
CA TYR A 278 8.44 -27.02 5.02
C TYR A 278 8.98 -28.04 6.03
N THR A 279 9.70 -27.62 7.06
CA THR A 279 10.19 -28.49 8.12
C THR A 279 9.03 -29.10 8.91
N SER A 280 7.90 -28.41 9.03
CA SER A 280 6.71 -28.92 9.73
C SER A 280 5.96 -30.05 9.00
N ILE A 281 6.34 -30.36 7.75
CA ILE A 281 5.76 -31.45 6.95
C ILE A 281 6.58 -32.74 7.08
N GLN A 282 7.84 -32.63 7.51
CA GLN A 282 8.74 -33.78 7.74
C GLN A 282 8.43 -34.46 9.07
#